data_bfa41a1760313a3e3551f3f929dfda2e
#
_entry.id   bfa41a1760313a3e3551f3f929dfda2e
#
_cell.length_a   1.000
_cell.length_b   1.000
_cell.length_c   1.000
_cell.angle_alpha   90.00
_cell.angle_beta   90.00
_cell.angle_gamma   90.00
#
_symmetry.space_group_name_H-M   'P 1'
#
loop_
_entity.id
_entity.type
_entity.pdbx_description
1 polymer ?
#
loop_
_entity_poly.entity_id
_entity_poly.type
_entity_poly.pdbx_seq_one_letter_code
_entity_poly.pdbx_strand_id
1 'polypeptide(L)'
;VNTIKEYGVDLKKFNPEILVQKICKDATLAQVKECLKAVVDSAHGTGHRILFDSLYSISGKTGTAVSALDNKGYNKGNKIYQASFIGYFPSESPKYSIAVVIQNSRESKFIYGADVAGRVFKEISDRIYGRYIHNNKIKFAGLLTDSAAYRYAGMMKDLNAIFSFMKMNYYD
;
A
#
# COMPACT_ATOMS: atom_id res chain seq x y z
N VAL A 1 -15.03 11.59 -2.74
CA VAL A 1 -15.72 12.07 -1.53
C VAL A 1 -16.97 11.24 -1.35
N ASN A 2 -17.10 10.58 -0.19
CA ASN A 2 -18.29 9.76 0.11
C ASN A 2 -19.35 10.58 0.88
N THR A 3 -18.88 11.40 1.82
CA THR A 3 -19.79 12.15 2.70
C THR A 3 -19.16 13.49 3.05
N ILE A 4 -19.98 14.54 3.13
CA ILE A 4 -19.62 15.82 3.75
C ILE A 4 -20.23 15.81 5.14
N LYS A 5 -19.42 16.09 6.16
CA LYS A 5 -19.86 16.13 7.56
C LYS A 5 -19.58 17.50 8.17
N GLU A 6 -20.47 17.95 9.03
CA GLU A 6 -20.28 19.11 9.86
C GLU A 6 -20.61 18.72 11.32
N TYR A 7 -19.70 18.95 12.23
CA TYR A 7 -19.81 18.56 13.65
C TYR A 7 -20.24 17.09 13.88
N GLY A 8 -19.78 16.18 12.97
CA GLY A 8 -20.12 14.75 13.05
C GLY A 8 -21.44 14.35 12.41
N VAL A 9 -22.25 15.31 11.95
CA VAL A 9 -23.52 15.08 11.25
C VAL A 9 -23.29 15.00 9.73
N ASP A 10 -23.85 14.01 9.09
CA ASP A 10 -23.78 13.85 7.62
C ASP A 10 -24.65 14.92 6.94
N LEU A 11 -24.02 15.92 6.32
CA LEU A 11 -24.73 16.96 5.55
C LEU A 11 -25.12 16.47 4.17
N LYS A 12 -24.22 15.74 3.51
CA LYS A 12 -24.45 15.24 2.16
C LYS A 12 -23.69 13.93 1.95
N LYS A 13 -24.40 12.90 1.51
CA LYS A 13 -23.84 11.62 1.10
C LYS A 13 -23.86 11.54 -0.42
N PHE A 14 -22.75 11.09 -1.01
CA PHE A 14 -22.62 10.85 -2.44
C PHE A 14 -22.66 9.35 -2.70
N ASN A 15 -23.57 8.92 -3.53
CA ASN A 15 -23.58 7.54 -4.01
C ASN A 15 -22.62 7.41 -5.20
N PRO A 16 -21.93 6.25 -5.34
CA PRO A 16 -21.13 5.98 -6.52
C PRO A 16 -21.99 6.06 -7.79
N GLU A 17 -21.55 6.82 -8.77
CA GLU A 17 -22.16 6.88 -10.10
C GLU A 17 -21.25 6.16 -11.08
N ILE A 18 -21.77 5.18 -11.81
CA ILE A 18 -21.03 4.44 -12.83
C ILE A 18 -21.23 5.18 -14.16
N LEU A 19 -20.25 6.00 -14.53
CA LEU A 19 -20.28 6.76 -15.77
C LEU A 19 -20.14 5.86 -17.00
N VAL A 20 -19.26 4.84 -16.92
CA VAL A 20 -19.02 3.87 -17.99
C VAL A 20 -18.81 2.50 -17.35
N GLN A 21 -19.61 1.52 -17.74
CA GLN A 21 -19.53 0.17 -17.17
C GLN A 21 -18.29 -0.59 -17.63
N LYS A 22 -17.79 -0.35 -18.84
CA LYS A 22 -16.66 -1.06 -19.42
C LYS A 22 -15.81 -0.11 -20.26
N ILE A 23 -14.62 0.19 -19.78
CA ILE A 23 -13.70 1.15 -20.41
C ILE A 23 -12.89 0.57 -21.58
N CYS A 24 -12.73 -0.77 -21.64
CA CYS A 24 -11.99 -1.45 -22.71
C CYS A 24 -12.44 -2.90 -22.84
N LYS A 25 -11.95 -3.60 -23.87
CA LYS A 25 -12.17 -5.05 -24.05
C LYS A 25 -11.44 -5.86 -22.97
N ASP A 26 -11.99 -7.03 -22.60
CA ASP A 26 -11.41 -7.86 -21.54
C ASP A 26 -9.98 -8.32 -21.87
N ALA A 27 -9.71 -8.63 -23.14
CA ALA A 27 -8.36 -8.96 -23.61
C ALA A 27 -7.38 -7.80 -23.39
N THR A 28 -7.78 -6.57 -23.69
CA THR A 28 -6.97 -5.37 -23.45
C THR A 28 -6.74 -5.16 -21.96
N LEU A 29 -7.77 -5.35 -21.14
CA LEU A 29 -7.64 -5.23 -19.69
C LEU A 29 -6.67 -6.25 -19.11
N ALA A 30 -6.71 -7.50 -19.60
CA ALA A 30 -5.78 -8.55 -19.20
C ALA A 30 -4.33 -8.16 -19.53
N GLN A 31 -4.07 -7.71 -20.75
CA GLN A 31 -2.73 -7.26 -21.16
C GLN A 31 -2.23 -6.08 -20.31
N VAL A 32 -3.08 -5.09 -20.02
CA VAL A 32 -2.70 -3.96 -19.17
C VAL A 32 -2.37 -4.42 -17.75
N LYS A 33 -3.14 -5.35 -17.19
CA LYS A 33 -2.85 -5.92 -15.86
C LYS A 33 -1.51 -6.64 -15.84
N GLU A 34 -1.19 -7.42 -16.87
CA GLU A 34 0.12 -8.07 -17.02
C GLU A 34 1.26 -7.05 -17.06
N CYS A 35 1.10 -5.98 -17.84
CA CYS A 35 2.10 -4.91 -17.91
C CYS A 35 2.29 -4.22 -16.54
N LEU A 36 1.22 -3.93 -15.83
CA LEU A 36 1.29 -3.31 -14.50
C LEU A 36 1.90 -4.23 -13.45
N LYS A 37 1.66 -5.53 -13.56
CA LYS A 37 2.28 -6.54 -12.70
C LYS A 37 3.77 -6.65 -12.98
N ALA A 38 4.18 -6.68 -14.23
CA ALA A 38 5.58 -6.76 -14.65
C ALA A 38 6.43 -5.58 -14.15
N VAL A 39 5.86 -4.42 -13.91
CA VAL A 39 6.58 -3.26 -13.30
C VAL A 39 7.18 -3.62 -11.94
N VAL A 40 6.54 -4.52 -11.19
CA VAL A 40 6.96 -4.93 -9.85
C VAL A 40 7.58 -6.32 -9.85
N ASP A 41 6.98 -7.30 -10.53
CA ASP A 41 7.40 -8.70 -10.46
C ASP A 41 8.63 -8.99 -11.33
N SER A 42 8.80 -8.29 -12.45
CA SER A 42 9.98 -8.48 -13.29
C SER A 42 11.25 -7.94 -12.62
N ALA A 43 12.34 -8.69 -12.64
CA ALA A 43 13.64 -8.28 -12.11
C ALA A 43 14.16 -6.96 -12.73
N HIS A 44 13.73 -6.63 -13.95
CA HIS A 44 14.04 -5.36 -14.62
C HIS A 44 12.91 -4.32 -14.47
N GLY A 45 11.86 -4.63 -13.74
CA GLY A 45 10.75 -3.71 -13.50
C GLY A 45 11.18 -2.48 -12.71
N THR A 46 10.67 -1.32 -13.10
CA THR A 46 11.03 -0.04 -12.46
C THR A 46 10.63 0.05 -10.99
N GLY A 47 9.72 -0.80 -10.53
CA GLY A 47 9.27 -0.91 -9.14
C GLY A 47 9.88 -2.08 -8.37
N HIS A 48 10.51 -3.04 -9.05
CA HIS A 48 10.91 -4.32 -8.48
C HIS A 48 11.70 -4.16 -7.18
N ARG A 49 12.78 -3.41 -7.21
CA ARG A 49 13.70 -3.26 -6.07
C ARG A 49 13.02 -2.78 -4.78
N ILE A 50 11.95 -2.02 -4.88
CA ILE A 50 11.28 -1.38 -3.74
C ILE A 50 9.96 -2.07 -3.37
N LEU A 51 9.24 -2.56 -4.36
CA LEU A 51 7.83 -2.97 -4.22
C LEU A 51 7.62 -4.48 -4.28
N PHE A 52 8.62 -5.25 -4.75
CA PHE A 52 8.51 -6.70 -4.80
C PHE A 52 8.35 -7.28 -3.40
N ASP A 53 7.41 -8.20 -3.25
CA ASP A 53 7.14 -8.92 -2.01
C ASP A 53 6.76 -10.37 -2.32
N SER A 54 7.21 -11.30 -1.49
CA SER A 54 6.89 -12.71 -1.61
C SER A 54 5.53 -13.10 -0.99
N LEU A 55 4.96 -12.25 -0.14
CA LEU A 55 3.70 -12.53 0.57
C LEU A 55 2.47 -12.13 -0.23
N TYR A 56 2.58 -11.09 -1.04
CA TYR A 56 1.50 -10.60 -1.90
C TYR A 56 2.04 -9.79 -3.06
N SER A 57 1.33 -9.82 -4.18
CA SER A 57 1.72 -9.12 -5.39
C SER A 57 1.13 -7.72 -5.47
N ILE A 58 1.93 -6.80 -5.99
CA ILE A 58 1.56 -5.42 -6.26
C ILE A 58 1.60 -5.20 -7.76
N SER A 59 0.58 -4.55 -8.30
CA SER A 59 0.56 -4.05 -9.68
C SER A 59 0.48 -2.55 -9.69
N GLY A 60 1.24 -1.89 -10.55
CA GLY A 60 1.20 -0.43 -10.61
C GLY A 60 2.18 0.17 -11.58
N LYS A 61 2.31 1.50 -11.53
CA LYS A 61 3.19 2.27 -12.40
C LYS A 61 3.87 3.39 -11.64
N THR A 62 5.17 3.50 -11.85
CA THR A 62 5.99 4.63 -11.40
C THR A 62 5.80 5.83 -12.31
N GLY A 63 5.85 7.01 -11.76
CA GLY A 63 5.90 8.26 -12.51
C GLY A 63 6.96 9.19 -11.95
N THR A 64 7.61 9.92 -12.84
CA THR A 64 8.55 10.99 -12.49
C THR A 64 8.30 12.15 -13.42
N ALA A 65 7.59 13.15 -12.93
CA ALA A 65 7.29 14.35 -13.69
C ALA A 65 8.26 15.48 -13.29
N VAL A 66 8.51 16.37 -14.24
CA VAL A 66 9.30 17.58 -14.01
C VAL A 66 8.34 18.75 -13.94
N SER A 67 8.47 19.55 -12.88
CA SER A 67 7.74 20.80 -12.72
C SER A 67 8.70 21.98 -12.71
N ALA A 68 8.24 23.11 -13.21
CA ALA A 68 8.98 24.37 -13.12
C ALA A 68 8.69 25.04 -11.78
N LEU A 69 9.72 25.40 -11.03
CA LEU A 69 9.55 26.17 -9.81
C LEU A 69 9.16 27.62 -10.19
N ASP A 70 8.13 28.13 -9.54
CA ASP A 70 7.61 29.50 -9.71
C ASP A 70 7.30 29.89 -11.16
N ASN A 71 6.95 28.92 -12.01
CA ASN A 71 6.68 29.13 -13.44
C ASN A 71 7.85 29.76 -14.23
N LYS A 72 9.09 29.65 -13.73
CA LYS A 72 10.31 30.23 -14.35
C LYS A 72 10.95 29.31 -15.40
N GLY A 73 10.21 28.33 -15.92
CA GLY A 73 10.67 27.40 -16.93
C GLY A 73 11.52 26.25 -16.37
N TYR A 74 11.96 25.34 -17.26
CA TYR A 74 12.60 24.07 -16.91
C TYR A 74 14.13 24.11 -16.91
N ASN A 75 14.75 25.28 -16.69
CA ASN A 75 16.20 25.42 -16.59
C ASN A 75 16.74 24.68 -15.34
N LYS A 76 18.01 24.28 -15.38
CA LYS A 76 18.65 23.47 -14.32
C LYS A 76 18.39 23.95 -12.89
N GLY A 77 18.33 25.28 -12.67
CA GLY A 77 18.06 25.86 -11.36
C GLY A 77 16.60 25.90 -10.93
N ASN A 78 15.65 25.64 -11.84
CA ASN A 78 14.20 25.76 -11.59
C ASN A 78 13.44 24.46 -11.70
N LYS A 79 14.13 23.34 -11.94
CA LYS A 79 13.52 22.03 -12.00
C LYS A 79 13.26 21.48 -10.60
N ILE A 80 12.05 21.06 -10.38
CA ILE A 80 11.67 20.18 -9.27
C ILE A 80 11.03 18.92 -9.84
N TYR A 81 11.15 17.81 -9.12
CA TYR A 81 10.60 16.54 -9.55
C TYR A 81 9.38 16.18 -8.71
N GLN A 82 8.38 15.65 -9.37
CA GLN A 82 7.23 15.05 -8.74
C GLN A 82 7.29 13.54 -8.94
N ALA A 83 7.58 12.83 -7.86
CA ALA A 83 7.65 11.39 -7.84
C ALA A 83 6.27 10.82 -7.56
N SER A 84 5.84 9.82 -8.31
CA SER A 84 4.55 9.16 -8.06
C SER A 84 4.63 7.64 -8.22
N PHE A 85 3.76 6.95 -7.50
CA PHE A 85 3.43 5.55 -7.72
C PHE A 85 1.93 5.37 -7.54
N ILE A 86 1.30 4.78 -8.54
CA ILE A 86 -0.12 4.44 -8.51
C ILE A 86 -0.23 2.95 -8.75
N GLY A 87 -0.94 2.26 -7.87
CA GLY A 87 -1.04 0.82 -7.95
C GLY A 87 -2.21 0.26 -7.16
N TYR A 88 -2.33 -1.06 -7.23
CA TYR A 88 -3.33 -1.83 -6.50
C TYR A 88 -2.74 -3.15 -6.00
N PHE A 89 -3.36 -3.69 -4.97
CA PHE A 89 -2.95 -4.97 -4.37
C PHE A 89 -4.12 -5.68 -3.68
N PRO A 90 -4.04 -7.03 -3.51
CA PRO A 90 -3.17 -7.96 -4.24
C PRO A 90 -3.47 -7.93 -5.75
N SER A 91 -2.47 -8.22 -6.60
CA SER A 91 -2.64 -8.13 -8.07
C SER A 91 -3.70 -9.07 -8.62
N GLU A 92 -3.77 -10.31 -8.08
CA GLU A 92 -4.67 -11.36 -8.55
C GLU A 92 -6.12 -11.11 -8.15
N SER A 93 -6.34 -10.51 -6.98
CA SER A 93 -7.66 -10.19 -6.45
C SER A 93 -7.63 -8.81 -5.79
N PRO A 94 -7.66 -7.73 -6.58
CA PRO A 94 -7.51 -6.37 -6.08
C PRO A 94 -8.54 -6.01 -5.01
N LYS A 95 -8.05 -5.52 -3.88
CA LYS A 95 -8.87 -5.05 -2.76
C LYS A 95 -8.71 -3.55 -2.54
N TYR A 96 -7.51 -3.03 -2.78
CA TYR A 96 -7.17 -1.65 -2.55
C TYR A 96 -6.40 -1.07 -3.73
N SER A 97 -6.68 0.17 -4.06
CA SER A 97 -5.89 0.98 -4.97
C SER A 97 -5.42 2.24 -4.23
N ILE A 98 -4.16 2.61 -4.45
CA ILE A 98 -3.54 3.76 -3.79
C ILE A 98 -2.78 4.56 -4.83
N ALA A 99 -2.87 5.88 -4.73
CA ALA A 99 -2.04 6.81 -5.46
C ALA A 99 -1.19 7.60 -4.46
N VAL A 100 0.13 7.54 -4.62
CA VAL A 100 1.09 8.33 -3.84
C VAL A 100 1.78 9.29 -4.79
N VAL A 101 1.71 10.58 -4.47
CA VAL A 101 2.34 11.65 -5.24
C VAL A 101 3.12 12.53 -4.27
N ILE A 102 4.41 12.69 -4.50
CA ILE A 102 5.32 13.45 -3.64
C ILE A 102 6.08 14.46 -4.48
N GLN A 103 5.97 15.71 -4.13
CA GLN A 103 6.79 16.77 -4.71
C GLN A 103 8.13 16.82 -3.97
N ASN A 104 9.20 16.59 -4.70
CA ASN A 104 10.54 16.59 -4.13
C ASN A 104 11.04 18.02 -3.88
N SER A 105 11.90 18.19 -2.88
CA SER A 105 12.67 19.43 -2.74
C SER A 105 13.75 19.52 -3.83
N ARG A 106 14.29 20.71 -4.04
CA ARG A 106 15.40 20.93 -5.00
C ARG A 106 16.66 20.11 -4.67
N GLU A 107 16.89 19.86 -3.40
CA GLU A 107 18.08 19.18 -2.88
C GLU A 107 17.88 17.67 -2.71
N SER A 108 16.72 17.14 -3.14
CA SER A 108 16.42 15.74 -3.00
C SER A 108 17.40 14.86 -3.77
N LYS A 109 18.04 13.93 -3.10
CA LYS A 109 18.93 12.93 -3.70
C LYS A 109 18.17 11.89 -4.52
N PHE A 110 16.92 11.63 -4.18
CA PHE A 110 16.06 10.66 -4.85
C PHE A 110 14.95 11.39 -5.58
N ILE A 111 14.83 11.13 -6.87
CA ILE A 111 13.85 11.79 -7.74
C ILE A 111 12.86 10.79 -8.40
N TYR A 112 13.22 9.53 -8.45
CA TYR A 112 12.41 8.52 -9.15
C TYR A 112 11.20 8.08 -8.34
N GLY A 113 10.10 7.81 -9.06
CA GLY A 113 8.82 7.43 -8.46
C GLY A 113 8.90 6.21 -7.53
N ALA A 114 9.67 5.17 -7.91
CA ALA A 114 9.84 4.00 -7.07
C ALA A 114 10.59 4.32 -5.76
N ASP A 115 11.66 5.11 -5.83
CA ASP A 115 12.52 5.40 -4.68
C ASP A 115 11.86 6.30 -3.64
N VAL A 116 10.95 7.16 -4.07
CA VAL A 116 10.26 8.13 -3.21
C VAL A 116 8.84 7.65 -2.92
N ALA A 117 7.95 7.73 -3.89
CA ALA A 117 6.55 7.39 -3.72
C ALA A 117 6.31 5.88 -3.52
N GLY A 118 7.11 5.03 -4.19
CA GLY A 118 7.01 3.58 -4.06
C GLY A 118 7.29 3.08 -2.64
N ARG A 119 8.23 3.67 -1.91
CA ARG A 119 8.50 3.32 -0.51
C ARG A 119 7.30 3.60 0.39
N VAL A 120 6.68 4.75 0.23
CA VAL A 120 5.48 5.12 0.98
C VAL A 120 4.31 4.19 0.63
N PHE A 121 4.13 3.91 -0.66
CA PHE A 121 3.13 2.94 -1.12
C PHE A 121 3.36 1.57 -0.47
N LYS A 122 4.60 1.06 -0.50
CA LYS A 122 4.96 -0.25 0.07
C LYS A 122 4.63 -0.31 1.57
N GLU A 123 5.03 0.69 2.33
CA GLU A 123 4.74 0.72 3.76
C GLU A 123 3.24 0.74 4.07
N ILE A 124 2.46 1.52 3.33
CA ILE A 124 1.00 1.56 3.48
C ILE A 124 0.39 0.20 3.11
N SER A 125 0.81 -0.38 1.97
CA SER A 125 0.27 -1.66 1.50
C SER A 125 0.61 -2.82 2.45
N ASP A 126 1.80 -2.85 3.03
CA ASP A 126 2.21 -3.85 4.04
C ASP A 126 1.31 -3.78 5.28
N ARG A 127 1.08 -2.59 5.80
CA ARG A 127 0.20 -2.39 6.96
C ARG A 127 -1.25 -2.80 6.68
N ILE A 128 -1.76 -2.45 5.51
CA ILE A 128 -3.11 -2.83 5.09
C ILE A 128 -3.19 -4.35 4.86
N TYR A 129 -2.23 -4.93 4.16
CA TYR A 129 -2.20 -6.36 3.88
C TYR A 129 -2.16 -7.18 5.17
N GLY A 130 -1.24 -6.87 6.07
CA GLY A 130 -1.12 -7.56 7.35
C GLY A 130 -2.39 -7.45 8.20
N ARG A 131 -2.97 -6.25 8.27
CA ARG A 131 -4.12 -6.01 9.17
C ARG A 131 -5.45 -6.51 8.62
N TYR A 132 -5.72 -6.35 7.33
CA TYR A 132 -7.05 -6.55 6.78
C TYR A 132 -7.16 -7.72 5.80
N ILE A 133 -6.07 -8.15 5.19
CA ILE A 133 -6.10 -9.21 4.19
C ILE A 133 -5.53 -10.52 4.76
N HIS A 134 -4.34 -10.47 5.33
CA HIS A 134 -3.66 -11.66 5.86
C HIS A 134 -4.41 -12.23 7.07
N ASN A 135 -4.75 -11.40 8.04
CA ASN A 135 -5.49 -11.84 9.24
C ASN A 135 -6.87 -12.45 8.91
N ASN A 136 -7.54 -11.93 7.88
CA ASN A 136 -8.81 -12.52 7.44
C ASN A 136 -8.61 -13.90 6.79
N LYS A 137 -7.51 -14.15 6.08
CA LYS A 137 -7.20 -15.49 5.54
C LYS A 137 -6.95 -16.50 6.66
N ILE A 138 -6.28 -16.11 7.72
CA ILE A 138 -6.06 -16.98 8.89
C ILE A 138 -7.38 -17.33 9.57
N LYS A 139 -8.29 -16.37 9.71
CA LYS A 139 -9.63 -16.62 10.28
C LYS A 139 -10.47 -17.59 9.45
N PHE A 140 -10.30 -17.61 8.12
CA PHE A 140 -11.05 -18.49 7.23
C PHE A 140 -10.39 -19.84 6.95
N ALA A 141 -9.13 -20.02 7.31
CA ALA A 141 -8.41 -21.25 7.01
C ALA A 141 -8.71 -22.41 7.98
N GLY A 142 -9.76 -22.33 8.77
CA GLY A 142 -10.19 -23.44 9.65
C GLY A 142 -9.11 -23.93 10.64
N LEU A 143 -8.04 -23.19 10.82
CA LEU A 143 -6.90 -23.49 11.69
C LEU A 143 -7.20 -23.32 13.16
N LEU A 144 -8.46 -23.36 13.44
CA LEU A 144 -8.93 -22.92 14.70
C LEU A 144 -9.51 -23.98 15.53
N THR A 145 -8.95 -25.07 15.71
CA THR A 145 -9.43 -25.84 16.86
C THR A 145 -8.44 -26.84 17.38
N ASP A 146 -7.24 -26.76 16.94
CA ASP A 146 -6.24 -27.44 17.73
C ASP A 146 -5.61 -26.46 18.74
N SER A 147 -6.26 -26.35 19.90
CA SER A 147 -5.71 -25.68 21.07
C SER A 147 -4.34 -26.27 21.47
N ALA A 148 -3.97 -27.42 20.92
CA ALA A 148 -2.66 -28.03 21.05
C ALA A 148 -1.61 -27.37 20.12
N ALA A 149 -2.00 -26.71 19.02
CA ALA A 149 -1.09 -25.98 18.15
C ALA A 149 -0.64 -24.64 18.76
N TYR A 150 -1.47 -24.05 19.60
CA TYR A 150 -1.13 -22.87 20.39
C TYR A 150 -0.69 -23.27 21.80
N ARG A 151 0.46 -23.86 21.92
CA ARG A 151 1.10 -24.00 23.22
C ARG A 151 1.68 -22.64 23.65
N TYR A 152 0.83 -21.82 24.25
CA TYR A 152 1.21 -20.58 24.93
C TYR A 152 2.16 -20.80 26.12
N ALA A 153 2.42 -22.06 26.51
CA ALA A 153 3.20 -22.38 27.68
C ALA A 153 4.61 -21.75 27.69
N GLY A 154 5.25 -21.63 26.55
CA GLY A 154 6.52 -20.90 26.43
C GLY A 154 6.35 -19.40 26.56
N MET A 155 5.39 -18.85 25.85
CA MET A 155 5.10 -17.41 25.81
C MET A 155 4.55 -16.91 27.14
N MET A 156 3.69 -17.67 27.82
CA MET A 156 3.17 -17.33 29.15
C MET A 156 4.27 -17.35 30.21
N LYS A 157 5.20 -18.29 30.13
CA LYS A 157 6.37 -18.32 31.02
C LYS A 157 7.23 -17.06 30.85
N ASP A 158 7.46 -16.64 29.62
CA ASP A 158 8.25 -15.44 29.30
C ASP A 158 7.50 -14.17 29.72
N LEU A 159 6.18 -14.11 29.47
CA LEU A 159 5.34 -13.00 29.92
C LEU A 159 5.31 -12.90 31.44
N ASN A 160 5.15 -14.01 32.16
CA ASN A 160 5.18 -14.00 33.63
C ASN A 160 6.55 -13.56 34.17
N ALA A 161 7.65 -13.94 33.51
CA ALA A 161 8.97 -13.45 33.86
C ALA A 161 9.10 -11.92 33.67
N ILE A 162 8.56 -11.40 32.56
CA ILE A 162 8.52 -9.94 32.29
C ILE A 162 7.65 -9.22 33.31
N PHE A 163 6.45 -9.72 33.61
CA PHE A 163 5.54 -9.09 34.58
C PHE A 163 6.14 -9.11 35.99
N SER A 164 6.81 -10.20 36.40
CA SER A 164 7.53 -10.27 37.66
C SER A 164 8.67 -9.26 37.72
N PHE A 165 9.45 -9.14 36.65
CA PHE A 165 10.55 -8.17 36.57
C PHE A 165 10.04 -6.72 36.64
N MET A 166 8.90 -6.44 35.96
CA MET A 166 8.28 -5.11 35.93
C MET A 166 7.39 -4.81 37.16
N LYS A 167 7.27 -5.74 38.12
CA LYS A 167 6.36 -5.65 39.27
C LYS A 167 4.92 -5.31 38.92
N MET A 168 4.44 -5.85 37.80
CA MET A 168 3.07 -5.70 37.33
C MET A 168 2.22 -6.88 37.77
N ASN A 169 1.03 -6.61 38.32
CA ASN A 169 0.07 -7.67 38.63
C ASN A 169 -0.69 -8.05 37.36
N TYR A 170 -0.79 -9.36 37.13
CA TYR A 170 -1.66 -9.91 36.10
C TYR A 170 -3.10 -9.91 36.64
N TYR A 171 -4.00 -9.30 35.92
CA TYR A 171 -5.45 -9.44 36.15
C TYR A 171 -5.97 -10.42 35.07
N ASP A 172 -6.55 -11.54 35.52
CA ASP A 172 -7.25 -12.51 34.67
C ASP A 172 -8.44 -11.89 33.94
#